data_2a5bda5e7541c20de3f8f67102e60a8a
#
_entry.id   2a5bda5e7541c20de3f8f67102e60a8a
#
_cell.length_a   1.000
_cell.length_b   1.000
_cell.length_c   1.000
_cell.angle_alpha   90.00
_cell.angle_beta   90.00
_cell.angle_gamma   90.00
#
_symmetry.space_group_name_H-M   'P 1'
#
loop_
_entity.id
_entity.type
_entity.pdbx_description
1 polymer ?
#
loop_
_entity_poly.entity_id
_entity_poly.type
_entity_poly.pdbx_seq_one_letter_code
_entity_poly.pdbx_strand_id
1 'polypeptide(L)'
;MKTLEIIGYKRANLGKSDAKRLRTEGKVPCVLYGGKEQLHFETPMINFRDLVYTSDAHFVNISVDGNQTQAILQDIQFHPVSEIIMHADFLELTPGKTLTMDIPVRTKGNAPGVAEGGKLYINQNYLLVKALPKDMPEEIIVDISNLKLGSSIKVGELETGEFEIATSELVSLISVETPRTIRAVETEDEDELGEGEEGEGEEGEGAESGDGEASSEGSSEGEES
;
A
#
# COMPACT_ATOMS: atom_id res chain seq x y z
N MET A 1 12.44 18.57 -0.94
CA MET A 1 11.69 17.70 -1.89
C MET A 1 12.10 17.92 -3.32
N LYS A 2 12.17 16.87 -4.12
CA LYS A 2 12.44 16.93 -5.56
C LYS A 2 11.23 17.53 -6.29
N THR A 3 11.49 18.28 -7.36
CA THR A 3 10.42 18.91 -8.16
C THR A 3 10.51 18.38 -9.59
N LEU A 4 9.39 17.90 -10.12
CA LEU A 4 9.25 17.44 -11.50
C LEU A 4 8.50 18.49 -12.32
N GLU A 5 8.87 18.63 -13.60
CA GLU A 5 8.19 19.53 -14.52
C GLU A 5 7.25 18.76 -15.44
N ILE A 6 5.98 19.19 -15.49
CA ILE A 6 4.97 18.65 -16.39
C ILE A 6 4.48 19.75 -17.32
N ILE A 7 4.60 19.51 -18.63
CA ILE A 7 4.07 20.41 -19.65
C ILE A 7 2.67 19.93 -20.03
N GLY A 8 1.69 20.82 -19.88
CA GLY A 8 0.30 20.57 -20.22
C GLY A 8 -0.23 21.58 -21.25
N TYR A 9 -1.30 21.20 -21.90
CA TYR A 9 -2.05 22.03 -22.84
C TYR A 9 -3.48 22.21 -22.34
N LYS A 10 -3.97 23.44 -22.36
CA LYS A 10 -5.34 23.75 -21.91
C LYS A 10 -6.36 23.05 -22.82
N ARG A 11 -7.32 22.36 -22.21
CA ARG A 11 -8.40 21.69 -22.94
C ARG A 11 -9.46 22.68 -23.38
N ALA A 12 -9.79 22.66 -24.67
CA ALA A 12 -10.84 23.48 -25.24
C ALA A 12 -12.24 22.88 -24.98
N ASN A 13 -12.36 21.55 -25.03
CA ASN A 13 -13.61 20.83 -24.87
C ASN A 13 -13.58 19.94 -23.63
N LEU A 14 -14.63 20.03 -22.81
CA LEU A 14 -14.81 19.24 -21.61
C LEU A 14 -15.97 18.27 -21.83
N GLY A 15 -15.69 17.00 -22.06
CA GLY A 15 -16.73 16.01 -22.25
C GLY A 15 -16.22 14.60 -22.38
N LYS A 16 -17.18 13.62 -22.38
CA LYS A 16 -16.89 12.17 -22.43
C LYS A 16 -16.20 11.76 -23.74
N SER A 17 -16.66 12.27 -24.87
CA SER A 17 -16.12 11.95 -26.20
C SER A 17 -14.68 12.47 -26.36
N ASP A 18 -14.42 13.68 -25.91
CA ASP A 18 -13.10 14.29 -25.95
C ASP A 18 -12.11 13.56 -25.04
N ALA A 19 -12.49 13.27 -23.79
CA ALA A 19 -11.67 12.48 -22.89
C ALA A 19 -11.35 11.08 -23.43
N LYS A 20 -12.29 10.42 -24.15
CA LYS A 20 -12.03 9.14 -24.80
C LYS A 20 -11.01 9.28 -25.93
N ARG A 21 -11.14 10.35 -26.76
CA ARG A 21 -10.19 10.63 -27.85
C ARG A 21 -8.77 10.85 -27.31
N LEU A 22 -8.61 11.70 -26.28
CA LEU A 22 -7.32 12.00 -25.66
C LEU A 22 -6.62 10.72 -25.18
N ARG A 23 -7.34 9.84 -24.48
CA ARG A 23 -6.77 8.57 -24.02
C ARG A 23 -6.34 7.66 -25.17
N THR A 24 -7.06 7.68 -26.31
CA THR A 24 -6.67 6.94 -27.50
C THR A 24 -5.40 7.53 -28.14
N GLU A 25 -5.20 8.84 -28.05
CA GLU A 25 -4.01 9.56 -28.51
C GLU A 25 -2.81 9.44 -27.55
N GLY A 26 -2.95 8.70 -26.42
CA GLY A 26 -1.89 8.55 -25.41
C GLY A 26 -1.72 9.78 -24.51
N LYS A 27 -2.74 10.63 -24.42
CA LYS A 27 -2.78 11.79 -23.54
C LYS A 27 -3.70 11.54 -22.34
N VAL A 28 -3.33 12.11 -21.21
CA VAL A 28 -4.08 12.02 -19.96
C VAL A 28 -4.82 13.33 -19.72
N PRO A 29 -6.13 13.30 -19.54
CA PRO A 29 -6.89 14.45 -19.06
C PRO A 29 -6.60 14.68 -17.58
N CYS A 30 -6.24 15.93 -17.22
CA CYS A 30 -5.86 16.32 -15.87
C CYS A 30 -6.70 17.53 -15.41
N VAL A 31 -6.80 17.63 -14.09
CA VAL A 31 -7.43 18.77 -13.43
C VAL A 31 -6.49 19.34 -12.38
N LEU A 32 -6.31 20.65 -12.36
CA LEU A 32 -5.62 21.39 -11.31
C LEU A 32 -6.65 22.19 -10.53
N TYR A 33 -6.71 22.02 -9.23
CA TYR A 33 -7.62 22.73 -8.34
C TYR A 33 -6.93 23.16 -7.04
N GLY A 34 -7.63 23.85 -6.17
CA GLY A 34 -7.09 24.38 -4.89
C GLY A 34 -6.63 25.82 -4.96
N GLY A 35 -6.43 26.37 -6.16
CA GLY A 35 -6.14 27.77 -6.42
C GLY A 35 -7.39 28.65 -6.59
N LYS A 36 -7.25 29.75 -7.34
CA LYS A 36 -8.36 30.67 -7.62
C LYS A 36 -9.35 30.14 -8.66
N GLU A 37 -8.84 29.39 -9.63
CA GLU A 37 -9.61 28.83 -10.75
C GLU A 37 -9.25 27.35 -10.94
N GLN A 38 -10.21 26.55 -11.38
CA GLN A 38 -9.95 25.20 -11.83
C GLN A 38 -9.42 25.22 -13.26
N LEU A 39 -8.29 24.54 -13.47
CA LEU A 39 -7.67 24.43 -14.77
C LEU A 39 -7.76 22.98 -15.28
N HIS A 40 -8.42 22.81 -16.42
CA HIS A 40 -8.47 21.53 -17.12
C HIS A 40 -7.44 21.53 -18.23
N PHE A 41 -6.53 20.57 -18.18
CA PHE A 41 -5.45 20.45 -19.15
C PHE A 41 -5.24 19.00 -19.59
N GLU A 42 -4.48 18.81 -20.62
CA GLU A 42 -4.05 17.51 -21.10
C GLU A 42 -2.54 17.45 -21.15
N THR A 43 -1.97 16.28 -20.87
CA THR A 43 -0.54 16.07 -20.96
C THR A 43 -0.24 14.68 -21.51
N PRO A 44 0.86 14.48 -22.27
CA PRO A 44 1.28 13.16 -22.70
C PRO A 44 1.53 12.22 -21.51
N MET A 45 1.13 10.96 -21.64
CA MET A 45 1.28 9.94 -20.59
C MET A 45 2.75 9.74 -20.16
N ILE A 46 3.71 9.98 -21.06
CA ILE A 46 5.14 9.83 -20.78
C ILE A 46 5.61 10.73 -19.61
N ASN A 47 5.00 11.90 -19.42
CA ASN A 47 5.36 12.85 -18.37
C ASN A 47 5.03 12.34 -16.96
N PHE A 48 4.18 11.31 -16.85
CA PHE A 48 3.85 10.68 -15.58
C PHE A 48 4.84 9.60 -15.15
N ARG A 49 5.75 9.19 -16.04
CA ARG A 49 6.67 8.09 -15.76
C ARG A 49 7.43 8.28 -14.46
N ASP A 50 8.07 9.42 -14.29
CA ASP A 50 8.92 9.69 -13.14
C ASP A 50 8.11 10.09 -11.89
N LEU A 51 6.84 10.49 -12.07
CA LEU A 51 5.95 10.86 -10.98
C LEU A 51 5.24 9.66 -10.36
N VAL A 52 4.87 8.67 -11.18
CA VAL A 52 3.98 7.57 -10.77
C VAL A 52 4.75 6.27 -10.51
N TYR A 53 5.78 5.99 -11.30
CA TYR A 53 6.52 4.74 -11.21
C TYR A 53 7.79 4.83 -10.36
N THR A 54 8.03 5.97 -9.70
CA THR A 54 9.05 6.10 -8.65
C THR A 54 8.40 6.09 -7.27
N SER A 55 9.11 5.55 -6.30
CA SER A 55 8.63 5.50 -4.91
C SER A 55 8.83 6.83 -4.17
N ASP A 56 9.39 7.84 -4.80
CA ASP A 56 9.73 9.10 -4.14
C ASP A 56 8.55 10.06 -4.13
N ALA A 57 8.42 10.85 -3.09
CA ALA A 57 7.46 11.94 -3.02
C ALA A 57 7.96 13.17 -3.79
N HIS A 58 7.15 13.72 -4.70
CA HIS A 58 7.54 14.82 -5.56
C HIS A 58 6.55 15.97 -5.52
N PHE A 59 7.07 17.19 -5.59
CA PHE A 59 6.29 18.35 -6.03
C PHE A 59 6.31 18.42 -7.56
N VAL A 60 5.26 18.98 -8.13
CA VAL A 60 5.11 19.08 -9.58
C VAL A 60 4.98 20.54 -9.99
N ASN A 61 5.84 20.99 -10.89
CA ASN A 61 5.67 22.27 -11.58
C ASN A 61 4.88 22.04 -12.87
N ILE A 62 3.64 22.47 -12.90
CA ILE A 62 2.78 22.34 -14.06
C ILE A 62 2.89 23.61 -14.89
N SER A 63 3.33 23.47 -16.15
CA SER A 63 3.39 24.56 -17.12
C SER A 63 2.27 24.40 -18.15
N VAL A 64 1.26 25.26 -18.07
CA VAL A 64 0.13 25.28 -19.04
C VAL A 64 0.08 26.63 -19.70
N ASP A 65 0.20 26.67 -21.02
CA ASP A 65 0.14 27.87 -21.83
C ASP A 65 1.09 29.01 -21.35
N GLY A 66 2.25 28.64 -20.79
CA GLY A 66 3.25 29.58 -20.27
C GLY A 66 3.06 29.99 -18.80
N ASN A 67 1.97 29.59 -18.16
CA ASN A 67 1.77 29.79 -16.74
C ASN A 67 2.35 28.60 -15.97
N GLN A 68 3.23 28.87 -15.02
CA GLN A 68 3.80 27.84 -14.14
C GLN A 68 3.12 27.88 -12.78
N THR A 69 2.66 26.71 -12.33
CA THR A 69 1.99 26.54 -11.04
C THR A 69 2.59 25.34 -10.32
N GLN A 70 2.91 25.49 -9.05
CA GLN A 70 3.35 24.39 -8.21
C GLN A 70 2.14 23.63 -7.68
N ALA A 71 2.18 22.31 -7.78
CA ALA A 71 1.11 21.43 -7.35
C ALA A 71 1.66 20.12 -6.81
N ILE A 72 0.78 19.32 -6.21
CA ILE A 72 1.02 17.93 -5.86
C ILE A 72 0.03 17.04 -6.62
N LEU A 73 0.44 15.81 -6.90
CA LEU A 73 -0.47 14.78 -7.37
C LEU A 73 -1.32 14.33 -6.17
N GLN A 74 -2.64 14.50 -6.26
CA GLN A 74 -3.57 14.16 -5.19
C GLN A 74 -4.21 12.80 -5.42
N ASP A 75 -4.63 12.53 -6.67
CA ASP A 75 -5.25 11.27 -7.03
C ASP A 75 -4.90 10.91 -8.49
N ILE A 76 -4.85 9.61 -8.76
CA ILE A 76 -4.60 9.08 -10.09
C ILE A 76 -5.46 7.86 -10.33
N GLN A 77 -6.10 7.81 -11.49
CA GLN A 77 -6.96 6.71 -11.90
C GLN A 77 -6.32 5.91 -13.00
N PHE A 78 -6.24 4.60 -12.80
CA PHE A 78 -5.73 3.64 -13.77
C PHE A 78 -6.86 2.83 -14.40
N HIS A 79 -6.64 2.39 -15.61
CA HIS A 79 -7.52 1.42 -16.23
C HIS A 79 -7.25 0.03 -15.64
N PRO A 80 -8.27 -0.72 -15.15
CA PRO A 80 -8.08 -1.92 -14.33
C PRO A 80 -7.39 -3.10 -15.05
N VAL A 81 -7.35 -3.10 -16.38
CA VAL A 81 -6.75 -4.19 -17.17
C VAL A 81 -5.48 -3.77 -17.89
N SER A 82 -5.42 -2.54 -18.42
CA SER A 82 -4.30 -2.08 -19.25
C SER A 82 -3.33 -1.17 -18.50
N GLU A 83 -3.64 -0.81 -17.22
CA GLU A 83 -2.85 0.07 -16.37
C GLU A 83 -2.55 1.46 -16.97
N ILE A 84 -3.27 1.82 -18.03
CA ILE A 84 -3.17 3.14 -18.65
C ILE A 84 -3.78 4.17 -17.70
N ILE A 85 -3.10 5.31 -17.53
CA ILE A 85 -3.59 6.41 -16.72
C ILE A 85 -4.83 7.02 -17.38
N MET A 86 -5.95 6.99 -16.65
CA MET A 86 -7.23 7.49 -17.11
C MET A 86 -7.48 8.95 -16.74
N HIS A 87 -7.03 9.35 -15.57
CA HIS A 87 -7.18 10.70 -15.03
C HIS A 87 -6.11 10.98 -14.00
N ALA A 88 -5.74 12.25 -13.83
CA ALA A 88 -4.87 12.69 -12.75
C ALA A 88 -5.37 14.02 -12.17
N ASP A 89 -5.41 14.09 -10.86
CA ASP A 89 -5.87 15.23 -10.09
C ASP A 89 -4.70 15.90 -9.39
N PHE A 90 -4.55 17.20 -9.61
CA PHE A 90 -3.49 17.99 -9.02
C PHE A 90 -4.07 19.06 -8.09
N LEU A 91 -3.47 19.18 -6.91
CA LEU A 91 -3.79 20.21 -5.94
C LEU A 91 -2.72 21.30 -5.98
N GLU A 92 -3.12 22.55 -6.22
CA GLU A 92 -2.24 23.71 -6.23
C GLU A 92 -1.69 24.00 -4.83
N LEU A 93 -0.39 24.22 -4.74
CA LEU A 93 0.29 24.59 -3.50
C LEU A 93 0.04 26.04 -3.17
N THR A 94 -0.77 26.28 -2.14
CA THR A 94 -1.00 27.62 -1.59
C THR A 94 -0.11 27.82 -0.37
N PRO A 95 0.71 28.87 -0.31
CA PRO A 95 1.51 29.19 0.88
C PRO A 95 0.62 29.34 2.12
N GLY A 96 1.00 28.68 3.23
CA GLY A 96 0.29 28.77 4.51
C GLY A 96 -0.89 27.82 4.68
N LYS A 97 -1.24 27.01 3.68
CA LYS A 97 -2.19 25.91 3.85
C LYS A 97 -1.46 24.59 4.09
N THR A 98 -1.96 23.81 5.04
CA THR A 98 -1.51 22.42 5.24
C THR A 98 -2.03 21.57 4.09
N LEU A 99 -1.19 20.67 3.63
CA LEU A 99 -1.52 19.67 2.63
C LEU A 99 -1.31 18.27 3.19
N THR A 100 -1.98 17.31 2.59
CA THR A 100 -1.85 15.90 2.93
C THR A 100 -1.28 15.18 1.73
N MET A 101 -0.23 14.37 1.95
CA MET A 101 0.49 13.67 0.89
C MET A 101 0.99 12.32 1.38
N ASP A 102 1.06 11.35 0.48
CA ASP A 102 1.65 10.04 0.74
C ASP A 102 3.17 10.12 0.67
N ILE A 103 3.83 9.86 1.80
CA ILE A 103 5.28 9.88 1.92
C ILE A 103 5.81 8.45 2.04
N PRO A 104 6.83 8.07 1.24
CA PRO A 104 7.39 6.73 1.27
C PRO A 104 8.12 6.45 2.58
N VAL A 105 7.97 5.20 3.06
CA VAL A 105 8.68 4.67 4.22
C VAL A 105 9.91 3.91 3.74
N ARG A 106 11.06 4.24 4.30
CA ARG A 106 12.33 3.53 4.05
C ARG A 106 12.88 2.95 5.33
N THR A 107 13.40 1.75 5.23
CA THR A 107 14.05 1.06 6.35
C THR A 107 15.54 1.37 6.39
N LYS A 108 16.08 1.53 7.60
CA LYS A 108 17.51 1.70 7.84
C LYS A 108 17.99 0.65 8.84
N GLY A 109 19.17 0.07 8.58
CA GLY A 109 19.77 -0.95 9.45
C GLY A 109 19.41 -2.37 9.06
N ASN A 110 19.83 -3.34 9.88
CA ASN A 110 19.54 -4.76 9.71
C ASN A 110 18.79 -5.26 10.95
N ALA A 111 17.66 -5.91 10.74
CA ALA A 111 16.86 -6.47 11.82
C ALA A 111 17.52 -7.79 12.32
N PRO A 112 17.84 -7.94 13.62
CA PRO A 112 18.37 -9.16 14.19
C PRO A 112 17.39 -10.34 14.00
N GLY A 113 16.08 -10.09 14.06
CA GLY A 113 15.08 -11.12 13.80
C GLY A 113 15.13 -11.72 12.39
N VAL A 114 15.65 -10.99 11.40
CA VAL A 114 15.89 -11.56 10.06
C VAL A 114 17.13 -12.47 10.07
N ALA A 115 18.18 -12.11 10.82
CA ALA A 115 19.37 -12.95 10.98
C ALA A 115 19.04 -14.27 11.71
N GLU A 116 18.06 -14.28 12.60
CA GLU A 116 17.51 -15.44 13.29
C GLU A 116 16.57 -16.29 12.44
N GLY A 117 16.39 -15.96 11.15
CA GLY A 117 15.58 -16.70 10.19
C GLY A 117 14.16 -16.15 9.98
N GLY A 118 13.82 -15.01 10.56
CA GLY A 118 12.56 -14.31 10.32
C GLY A 118 12.49 -13.67 8.94
N LYS A 119 11.28 -13.39 8.50
CA LYS A 119 11.02 -12.67 7.25
C LYS A 119 10.48 -11.25 7.55
N LEU A 120 11.14 -10.25 6.98
CA LEU A 120 10.72 -8.85 7.08
C LEU A 120 9.52 -8.59 6.16
N TYR A 121 8.46 -8.05 6.71
CA TYR A 121 7.29 -7.57 5.99
C TYR A 121 7.14 -6.07 6.19
N ILE A 122 7.03 -5.34 5.09
CA ILE A 122 6.68 -3.92 5.09
C ILE A 122 5.18 -3.85 4.81
N ASN A 123 4.38 -3.64 5.85
CA ASN A 123 2.92 -3.62 5.77
C ASN A 123 2.39 -2.35 5.11
N GLN A 124 3.10 -1.23 5.33
CA GLN A 124 2.79 0.08 4.74
C GLN A 124 4.02 0.66 4.07
N ASN A 125 3.96 0.83 2.75
CA ASN A 125 5.04 1.43 1.97
C ASN A 125 4.97 2.96 1.99
N TYR A 126 3.80 3.54 2.29
CA TYR A 126 3.54 4.96 2.33
C TYR A 126 2.76 5.33 3.58
N LEU A 127 3.02 6.52 4.11
CA LEU A 127 2.27 7.11 5.20
C LEU A 127 1.63 8.42 4.75
N LEU A 128 0.38 8.60 5.13
CA LEU A 128 -0.35 9.84 4.89
C LEU A 128 0.13 10.89 5.90
N VAL A 129 0.84 11.90 5.40
CA VAL A 129 1.45 12.97 6.20
C VAL A 129 0.76 14.28 5.89
N LYS A 130 0.43 15.02 6.95
CA LYS A 130 -0.14 16.36 6.89
C LYS A 130 0.89 17.36 7.40
N ALA A 131 1.32 18.28 6.54
CA ALA A 131 2.30 19.30 6.87
C ALA A 131 2.12 20.55 6.00
N LEU A 132 2.88 21.59 6.30
CA LEU A 132 3.06 22.71 5.40
C LEU A 132 3.99 22.30 4.23
N PRO A 133 3.87 22.92 3.05
CA PRO A 133 4.72 22.59 1.90
C PRO A 133 6.23 22.71 2.17
N LYS A 134 6.62 23.52 3.15
CA LYS A 134 8.03 23.73 3.54
C LYS A 134 8.57 22.63 4.46
N ASP A 135 7.69 22.08 5.30
CA ASP A 135 8.05 21.16 6.38
C ASP A 135 7.76 19.70 5.98
N MET A 136 7.37 19.47 4.71
CA MET A 136 7.07 18.15 4.18
C MET A 136 8.36 17.33 3.99
N PRO A 137 8.49 16.13 4.61
CA PRO A 137 9.66 15.27 4.42
C PRO A 137 9.66 14.61 3.03
N GLU A 138 10.83 14.25 2.52
CA GLU A 138 10.96 13.49 1.27
C GLU A 138 10.73 12.00 1.48
N GLU A 139 11.14 11.47 2.62
CA GLU A 139 11.00 10.07 3.03
C GLU A 139 10.94 9.98 4.56
N ILE A 140 10.32 8.94 5.07
CA ILE A 140 10.31 8.60 6.50
C ILE A 140 11.23 7.41 6.70
N ILE A 141 12.31 7.62 7.46
CA ILE A 141 13.32 6.59 7.72
C ILE A 141 12.97 5.91 9.04
N VAL A 142 12.77 4.58 8.99
CA VAL A 142 12.48 3.74 10.15
C VAL A 142 13.68 2.86 10.45
N ASP A 143 14.23 2.96 11.66
CA ASP A 143 15.35 2.13 12.11
C ASP A 143 14.83 0.76 12.58
N ILE A 144 15.28 -0.29 11.89
CA ILE A 144 14.90 -1.69 12.17
C ILE A 144 15.99 -2.45 12.94
N SER A 145 17.05 -1.78 13.40
CA SER A 145 18.21 -2.44 14.05
C SER A 145 17.87 -3.15 15.35
N ASN A 146 16.75 -2.83 15.98
CA ASN A 146 16.28 -3.43 17.22
C ASN A 146 15.12 -4.44 17.02
N LEU A 147 14.72 -4.71 15.78
CA LEU A 147 13.53 -5.50 15.48
C LEU A 147 13.83 -7.00 15.57
N LYS A 148 13.25 -7.65 16.58
CA LYS A 148 13.38 -9.09 16.87
C LYS A 148 12.32 -9.91 16.14
N LEU A 149 12.46 -11.25 16.18
CA LEU A 149 11.44 -12.18 15.72
C LEU A 149 10.09 -11.91 16.40
N GLY A 150 9.01 -11.91 15.62
CA GLY A 150 7.64 -11.67 16.11
C GLY A 150 7.33 -10.23 16.53
N SER A 151 8.29 -9.31 16.41
CA SER A 151 8.10 -7.90 16.76
C SER A 151 7.62 -7.08 15.56
N SER A 152 6.91 -5.99 15.83
CA SER A 152 6.46 -5.02 14.82
C SER A 152 6.68 -3.59 15.31
N ILE A 153 6.96 -2.68 14.38
CA ILE A 153 7.04 -1.24 14.61
C ILE A 153 5.71 -0.62 14.15
N LYS A 154 5.11 0.20 15.01
CA LYS A 154 3.84 0.89 14.74
C LYS A 154 4.08 2.36 14.38
N VAL A 155 3.06 2.98 13.74
CA VAL A 155 3.08 4.40 13.39
C VAL A 155 3.33 5.30 14.61
N GLY A 156 2.72 4.97 15.76
CA GLY A 156 2.87 5.75 17.00
C GLY A 156 4.26 5.72 17.65
N GLU A 157 5.15 4.82 17.18
CA GLU A 157 6.54 4.72 17.66
C GLU A 157 7.52 5.58 16.85
N LEU A 158 7.01 6.19 15.76
CA LEU A 158 7.83 7.06 14.92
C LEU A 158 8.06 8.42 15.57
N GLU A 159 9.27 8.93 15.47
CA GLU A 159 9.57 10.30 15.84
C GLU A 159 8.97 11.24 14.77
N THR A 160 7.92 11.96 15.13
CA THR A 160 7.31 12.99 14.32
C THR A 160 8.02 14.32 14.57
N GLY A 161 8.57 14.91 13.50
CA GLY A 161 9.18 16.24 13.56
C GLY A 161 8.12 17.36 13.46
N GLU A 162 8.27 18.23 12.48
CA GLU A 162 7.36 19.37 12.23
C GLU A 162 6.10 18.99 11.40
N PHE A 163 5.83 17.69 11.27
CA PHE A 163 4.71 17.15 10.49
C PHE A 163 3.81 16.24 11.33
N GLU A 164 2.57 16.13 10.95
CA GLU A 164 1.55 15.28 11.57
C GLU A 164 1.29 14.06 10.68
N ILE A 165 1.33 12.86 11.25
CA ILE A 165 0.95 11.64 10.54
C ILE A 165 -0.57 11.47 10.68
N ALA A 166 -1.28 11.50 9.56
CA ALA A 166 -2.73 11.33 9.53
C ALA A 166 -3.16 9.85 9.61
N THR A 167 -2.24 8.91 9.39
CA THR A 167 -2.49 7.48 9.56
C THR A 167 -2.61 7.14 11.04
N SER A 168 -3.49 6.19 11.39
CA SER A 168 -3.71 5.77 12.78
C SER A 168 -2.43 5.23 13.43
N GLU A 169 -2.15 5.64 14.67
CA GLU A 169 -0.98 5.23 15.46
C GLU A 169 -0.89 3.72 15.71
N LEU A 170 -2.02 3.00 15.68
CA LEU A 170 -2.09 1.56 15.92
C LEU A 170 -1.68 0.71 14.71
N VAL A 171 -1.53 1.31 13.55
CA VAL A 171 -1.15 0.60 12.32
C VAL A 171 0.29 0.13 12.42
N SER A 172 0.51 -1.16 12.17
CA SER A 172 1.87 -1.73 12.04
C SER A 172 2.47 -1.36 10.70
N LEU A 173 3.66 -0.78 10.72
CA LEU A 173 4.42 -0.39 9.53
C LEU A 173 5.27 -1.55 9.00
N ILE A 174 6.05 -2.12 9.90
CA ILE A 174 7.05 -3.13 9.60
C ILE A 174 6.94 -4.21 10.65
N SER A 175 6.96 -5.46 10.23
CA SER A 175 6.96 -6.63 11.13
C SER A 175 7.97 -7.66 10.69
N VAL A 176 8.50 -8.43 11.64
CA VAL A 176 9.31 -9.62 11.37
C VAL A 176 8.51 -10.84 11.81
N GLU A 177 8.13 -11.66 10.85
CA GLU A 177 7.37 -12.88 11.12
C GLU A 177 8.27 -14.12 11.11
N THR A 178 7.96 -15.08 11.98
CA THR A 178 8.58 -16.40 11.96
C THR A 178 8.00 -17.24 10.83
N PRO A 179 8.83 -17.79 9.92
CA PRO A 179 8.36 -18.75 8.92
C PRO A 179 7.72 -19.97 9.61
N ARG A 180 6.68 -20.52 9.00
CA ARG A 180 5.96 -21.69 9.53
C ARG A 180 6.86 -22.90 9.80
N THR A 181 7.95 -23.05 9.04
CA THR A 181 8.94 -24.12 9.22
C THR A 181 9.70 -24.03 10.54
N ILE A 182 10.05 -22.82 11.00
CA ILE A 182 10.74 -22.63 12.30
C ILE A 182 9.77 -22.91 13.45
N ARG A 183 8.52 -22.48 13.31
CA ARG A 183 7.48 -22.70 14.32
C ARG A 183 7.13 -24.18 14.52
N ALA A 184 7.26 -25.00 13.47
CA ALA A 184 7.05 -26.45 13.55
C ALA A 184 8.20 -27.18 14.31
N VAL A 185 9.43 -26.68 14.15
CA VAL A 185 10.59 -27.24 14.85
C VAL A 185 10.56 -26.91 16.34
N GLU A 186 10.20 -25.68 16.71
CA GLU A 186 10.05 -25.28 18.13
C GLU A 186 8.94 -26.06 18.86
N THR A 187 7.84 -26.43 18.17
CA THR A 187 6.79 -27.26 18.77
C THR A 187 7.18 -28.75 18.87
N GLU A 188 8.00 -29.27 17.97
CA GLU A 188 8.51 -30.64 18.05
C GLU A 188 9.54 -30.79 19.19
N ASP A 189 10.38 -29.78 19.44
CA ASP A 189 11.35 -29.79 20.55
C ASP A 189 10.67 -29.61 21.93
N GLU A 190 9.51 -28.95 22.04
CA GLU A 190 8.74 -28.85 23.29
C GLU A 190 7.94 -30.10 23.58
N ASP A 191 7.47 -30.82 22.56
CA ASP A 191 6.74 -32.10 22.72
C ASP A 191 7.68 -33.27 23.07
N GLU A 192 8.97 -33.25 22.64
CA GLU A 192 9.95 -34.30 22.95
C GLU A 192 10.49 -34.21 24.40
N LEU A 193 10.34 -33.06 25.07
CA LEU A 193 10.73 -32.88 26.47
C LEU A 193 9.63 -33.23 27.48
N GLY A 194 8.43 -33.62 27.01
CA GLY A 194 7.23 -33.89 27.85
C GLY A 194 6.89 -35.38 28.04
N GLU A 195 7.52 -36.33 27.34
CA GLU A 195 7.23 -37.76 27.48
C GLU A 195 8.36 -38.51 28.21
N GLY A 196 8.30 -38.48 29.51
CA GLY A 196 9.11 -39.31 30.39
C GLY A 196 8.60 -39.28 31.81
N GLU A 197 7.50 -40.00 32.11
CA GLU A 197 7.37 -40.75 33.37
C GLU A 197 5.99 -41.43 33.50
N GLU A 198 6.05 -42.77 33.44
CA GLU A 198 5.31 -43.79 34.22
C GLU A 198 3.77 -43.83 34.22
N GLY A 199 3.30 -45.04 33.92
CA GLY A 199 1.98 -45.50 34.34
C GLY A 199 1.60 -46.83 33.70
N GLU A 200 2.13 -47.96 34.24
CA GLU A 200 1.60 -49.31 34.10
C GLU A 200 0.12 -49.37 34.58
N GLY A 201 -0.73 -50.12 33.87
CA GLY A 201 -1.98 -50.55 34.44
C GLY A 201 -3.09 -50.93 33.46
N GLU A 202 -3.12 -52.22 33.15
CA GLU A 202 -4.28 -53.12 33.22
C GLU A 202 -5.36 -53.15 32.12
N GLU A 203 -5.54 -54.34 31.68
CA GLU A 203 -6.46 -55.03 30.77
C GLU A 203 -7.95 -54.63 30.89
N GLY A 204 -8.64 -54.75 29.74
CA GLY A 204 -10.11 -54.67 29.66
C GLY A 204 -10.62 -55.01 28.27
N GLU A 205 -10.94 -56.27 28.07
CA GLU A 205 -11.73 -56.88 26.98
C GLU A 205 -13.06 -56.19 26.70
N GLY A 206 -13.53 -56.22 25.45
CA GLY A 206 -14.93 -55.99 25.17
C GLY A 206 -15.24 -55.62 23.72
N ALA A 207 -15.41 -56.56 22.94
CA ALA A 207 -16.24 -56.92 21.80
C ALA A 207 -17.29 -55.95 21.25
N GLU A 208 -17.44 -56.06 19.95
CA GLU A 208 -18.63 -56.26 19.10
C GLU A 208 -19.32 -55.10 18.42
N SER A 209 -19.19 -55.12 17.10
CA SER A 209 -20.21 -55.19 16.05
C SER A 209 -21.21 -54.05 15.83
N GLY A 210 -21.39 -53.80 14.53
CA GLY A 210 -22.58 -53.12 13.92
C GLY A 210 -22.21 -52.18 12.77
N ASP A 211 -22.06 -52.58 11.63
CA ASP A 211 -22.89 -52.84 10.42
C ASP A 211 -24.06 -51.87 10.28
N GLY A 212 -24.18 -51.22 9.14
CA GLY A 212 -25.23 -50.31 8.80
C GLY A 212 -25.02 -49.57 7.47
N GLU A 213 -25.23 -50.28 6.42
CA GLU A 213 -25.41 -49.91 5.01
C GLU A 213 -26.58 -48.95 4.78
N ALA A 214 -26.51 -48.33 3.59
CA ALA A 214 -27.59 -47.94 2.66
C ALA A 214 -27.75 -46.40 2.45
N SER A 215 -27.31 -45.90 1.29
CA SER A 215 -28.01 -45.75 0.01
C SER A 215 -29.19 -44.79 -0.01
N SER A 216 -29.15 -43.82 -0.91
CA SER A 216 -30.04 -43.57 -2.06
C SER A 216 -29.92 -42.08 -2.43
N GLU A 217 -29.45 -41.76 -3.63
CA GLU A 217 -30.21 -41.47 -4.86
C GLU A 217 -31.37 -40.49 -4.70
N GLY A 218 -31.32 -39.47 -5.53
CA GLY A 218 -32.42 -38.53 -5.77
C GLY A 218 -32.05 -37.40 -6.71
N SER A 219 -32.10 -37.68 -7.99
CA SER A 219 -32.15 -36.77 -9.13
C SER A 219 -33.44 -35.95 -9.16
N SER A 220 -33.37 -34.74 -9.76
CA SER A 220 -34.32 -34.14 -10.77
C SER A 220 -33.97 -32.66 -10.93
N GLU A 221 -33.47 -32.17 -12.07
CA GLU A 221 -34.22 -31.73 -13.27
C GLU A 221 -35.32 -30.69 -13.01
N GLY A 222 -35.24 -29.62 -13.81
CA GLY A 222 -36.24 -28.58 -14.05
C GLY A 222 -35.54 -27.23 -14.28
N GLU A 223 -35.15 -26.81 -15.44
CA GLU A 223 -35.85 -26.29 -16.65
C GLU A 223 -36.66 -25.00 -16.42
N GLU A 224 -36.27 -24.00 -17.25
CA GLU A 224 -37.03 -22.88 -17.84
C GLU A 224 -37.52 -21.70 -16.99
N SER A 225 -37.01 -20.55 -17.26
CA SER A 225 -37.56 -19.46 -18.13
C SER A 225 -36.62 -18.30 -18.23
#